data_cab6a5eef469e5ace5d226156a346fdb
#
_entry.id   cab6a5eef469e5ace5d226156a346fdb
#
_cell.length_a   1.000
_cell.length_b   1.000
_cell.length_c   1.000
_cell.angle_alpha   90.00
_cell.angle_beta   90.00
_cell.angle_gamma   90.00
#
_symmetry.space_group_name_H-M   'P 1'
#
loop_
_entity.id
_entity.type
_entity.pdbx_description
1 polymer ?
#
loop_
_entity_poly.entity_id
_entity_poly.type
_entity_poly.pdbx_seq_one_letter_code
_entity_poly.pdbx_strand_id
1 'polypeptide(L)'
;ARGGLEQATYVWGDELMPEGQMQANYWDSRERRFPVISPKAGGAVGTVAAGTFPPNGYGLSDMTGNAWQWVADWYGADYFAKQARLKETIDNPKGPASSFDPSEPGVPAGAPKRVIRGGSFLCNESYCLSYRPSARRSSDPYSPMSHVGFRLVKDAPAPGKQLASSAKP
;
A
#
# COMPACT_ATOMS: atom_id res chain seq x y z
N ALA A 1 -0.89 5.05 -7.34
CA ALA A 1 0.01 5.29 -6.20
C ALA A 1 1.29 6.04 -6.61
N ARG A 2 1.82 5.82 -7.82
CA ARG A 2 3.07 6.45 -8.29
C ARG A 2 2.99 7.96 -8.56
N GLY A 3 1.82 8.58 -8.47
CA GLY A 3 1.71 10.04 -8.65
C GLY A 3 2.07 10.55 -10.05
N GLY A 4 1.87 9.75 -11.09
CA GLY A 4 2.21 10.09 -12.48
C GLY A 4 3.58 9.60 -12.94
N LEU A 5 4.43 9.08 -12.04
CA LEU A 5 5.74 8.51 -12.43
C LEU A 5 5.56 7.18 -13.17
N GLU A 6 6.14 7.06 -14.35
CA GLU A 6 6.15 5.83 -15.12
C GLU A 6 7.23 4.88 -14.61
N GLN A 7 6.84 3.62 -14.35
CA GLN A 7 7.71 2.51 -13.94
C GLN A 7 8.64 2.77 -12.74
N ALA A 8 8.53 3.92 -12.06
CA ALA A 8 9.37 4.23 -10.91
C ALA A 8 9.24 3.19 -9.80
N THR A 9 10.35 2.90 -9.14
CA THR A 9 10.44 1.91 -8.05
C THR A 9 9.63 2.34 -6.84
N TYR A 10 9.65 3.63 -6.50
CA TYR A 10 8.94 4.23 -5.37
C TYR A 10 7.99 5.33 -5.86
N VAL A 11 7.20 5.87 -4.96
CA VAL A 11 6.27 6.98 -5.27
C VAL A 11 6.98 8.33 -5.45
N TRP A 12 8.26 8.39 -5.18
CA TRP A 12 9.14 9.57 -5.32
C TRP A 12 10.25 9.40 -6.36
N GLY A 13 10.41 8.21 -6.98
CA GLY A 13 11.46 7.93 -7.97
C GLY A 13 12.09 6.56 -7.80
N ASP A 14 13.35 6.42 -8.16
CA ASP A 14 14.04 5.13 -8.17
C ASP A 14 15.05 4.94 -7.04
N GLU A 15 15.46 6.00 -6.38
CA GLU A 15 16.36 5.96 -5.25
C GLU A 15 15.58 5.81 -3.94
N LEU A 16 15.99 4.84 -3.10
CA LEU A 16 15.30 4.58 -1.81
C LEU A 16 15.35 5.80 -0.88
N MET A 17 16.48 6.48 -0.83
CA MET A 17 16.74 7.61 0.05
C MET A 17 17.49 8.73 -0.71
N PRO A 18 16.77 9.51 -1.52
CA PRO A 18 17.37 10.65 -2.21
C PRO A 18 18.09 11.56 -1.21
N GLU A 19 19.32 11.94 -1.53
CA GLU A 19 20.19 12.77 -0.66
C GLU A 19 20.34 12.22 0.78
N GLY A 20 20.20 10.89 0.93
CA GLY A 20 20.26 10.21 2.23
C GLY A 20 19.03 10.38 3.11
N GLN A 21 17.94 10.99 2.62
CA GLN A 21 16.75 11.27 3.40
C GLN A 21 15.63 10.26 3.15
N MET A 22 14.97 9.83 4.22
CA MET A 22 13.76 9.00 4.13
C MET A 22 12.61 9.80 3.51
N GLN A 23 11.91 9.17 2.57
CA GLN A 23 10.74 9.74 1.90
C GLN A 23 9.42 9.15 2.39
N ALA A 24 9.47 8.20 3.31
CA ALA A 24 8.32 7.55 3.92
C ALA A 24 8.72 6.91 5.26
N ASN A 25 7.74 6.57 6.08
CA ASN A 25 7.99 5.84 7.33
C ASN A 25 8.10 4.34 7.05
N TYR A 26 9.31 3.85 6.85
CA TYR A 26 9.66 2.44 6.79
C TYR A 26 10.87 2.17 7.69
N TRP A 27 11.25 0.92 7.88
CA TRP A 27 12.35 0.57 8.76
C TRP A 27 13.70 0.87 8.10
N ASP A 28 14.45 1.81 8.64
CA ASP A 28 15.82 2.10 8.20
C ASP A 28 16.82 1.12 8.82
N SER A 29 17.26 0.13 8.04
CA SER A 29 18.22 -0.88 8.48
C SER A 29 19.62 -0.35 8.75
N ARG A 30 19.95 0.85 8.25
CA ARG A 30 21.25 1.49 8.50
C ARG A 30 21.35 2.01 9.93
N GLU A 31 20.24 2.50 10.47
CA GLU A 31 20.17 3.03 11.83
C GLU A 31 19.75 1.98 12.86
N ARG A 32 18.97 0.99 12.43
CA ARG A 32 18.40 -0.02 13.32
C ARG A 32 18.47 -1.41 12.74
N ARG A 33 19.07 -2.33 13.49
CA ARG A 33 19.05 -3.75 13.13
C ARG A 33 17.63 -4.30 13.28
N PHE A 34 17.03 -4.73 12.17
CA PHE A 34 15.73 -5.38 12.18
C PHE A 34 15.83 -6.82 12.72
N PRO A 35 14.90 -7.32 13.54
CA PRO A 35 13.70 -6.63 14.09
C PRO A 35 13.92 -6.05 15.49
N VAL A 36 15.12 -5.62 15.85
CA VAL A 36 15.43 -5.12 17.20
C VAL A 36 14.77 -3.76 17.42
N ILE A 37 13.70 -3.75 18.17
CA ILE A 37 13.02 -2.53 18.63
C ILE A 37 13.78 -2.02 19.84
N SER A 38 14.67 -1.05 19.67
CA SER A 38 15.37 -0.38 20.77
C SER A 38 14.85 1.03 20.95
N PRO A 39 14.33 1.37 22.13
CA PRO A 39 13.92 2.74 22.45
C PRO A 39 15.08 3.75 22.40
N LYS A 40 16.34 3.27 22.44
CA LYS A 40 17.54 4.12 22.43
C LYS A 40 17.98 4.58 21.04
N ALA A 41 17.41 4.02 19.98
CA ALA A 41 17.80 4.35 18.61
C ALA A 41 17.00 5.54 18.03
N GLY A 42 16.82 6.59 18.80
CA GLY A 42 16.33 7.91 18.39
C GLY A 42 15.35 7.95 17.22
N GLY A 43 14.10 7.55 17.41
CA GLY A 43 13.06 7.62 16.39
C GLY A 43 11.82 6.87 16.85
N ALA A 44 10.65 7.35 16.48
CA ALA A 44 9.41 6.68 16.83
C ALA A 44 9.38 5.28 16.22
N VAL A 45 9.27 4.26 17.06
CA VAL A 45 8.95 2.91 16.61
C VAL A 45 7.44 2.82 16.53
N GLY A 46 6.89 2.98 15.34
CA GLY A 46 5.46 2.96 15.16
C GLY A 46 5.02 3.81 13.96
N THR A 47 3.73 4.07 13.91
CA THR A 47 3.17 5.01 12.95
C THR A 47 3.50 6.44 13.35
N VAL A 48 3.64 7.30 12.34
CA VAL A 48 3.75 8.76 12.50
C VAL A 48 2.47 9.44 12.06
N ALA A 49 2.34 10.73 12.35
CA ALA A 49 1.19 11.51 11.91
C ALA A 49 1.06 11.46 10.38
N ALA A 50 -0.17 11.39 9.89
CA ALA A 50 -0.44 11.42 8.46
C ALA A 50 0.08 12.73 7.84
N GLY A 51 0.70 12.63 6.66
CA GLY A 51 1.27 13.78 5.97
C GLY A 51 2.62 14.26 6.51
N THR A 52 3.30 13.46 7.35
CA THR A 52 4.67 13.77 7.82
C THR A 52 5.65 13.81 6.64
N PHE A 53 5.43 13.01 5.61
CA PHE A 53 6.27 12.96 4.41
C PHE A 53 5.60 13.65 3.22
N PRO A 54 6.37 14.08 2.22
CA PRO A 54 5.82 14.74 1.04
C PRO A 54 4.76 13.89 0.33
N PRO A 55 3.70 14.51 -0.20
CA PRO A 55 2.73 13.81 -1.02
C PRO A 55 3.34 13.41 -2.38
N ASN A 56 2.75 12.42 -3.03
CA ASN A 56 3.09 12.08 -4.40
C ASN A 56 2.56 13.15 -5.40
N GLY A 57 2.87 13.00 -6.69
CA GLY A 57 2.47 13.95 -7.73
C GLY A 57 0.96 14.12 -7.93
N TYR A 58 0.11 13.31 -7.28
CA TYR A 58 -1.35 13.48 -7.23
C TYR A 58 -1.82 14.10 -5.91
N GLY A 59 -0.92 14.60 -5.08
CA GLY A 59 -1.25 15.18 -3.78
C GLY A 59 -1.67 14.16 -2.72
N LEU A 60 -1.37 12.87 -2.92
CA LEU A 60 -1.70 11.80 -1.97
C LEU A 60 -0.53 11.53 -1.03
N SER A 61 -0.72 11.76 0.26
CA SER A 61 0.25 11.43 1.31
C SER A 61 0.15 9.97 1.74
N ASP A 62 1.24 9.43 2.30
CA ASP A 62 1.32 8.12 2.94
C ASP A 62 0.87 6.94 2.04
N MET A 63 1.12 7.05 0.73
CA MET A 63 0.90 5.94 -0.20
C MET A 63 1.93 4.81 -0.04
N THR A 64 2.95 5.06 0.77
CA THR A 64 4.11 4.21 1.00
C THR A 64 4.50 4.27 2.46
N GLY A 65 4.73 3.12 3.09
CA GLY A 65 5.13 3.03 4.50
C GLY A 65 4.02 3.41 5.49
N ASN A 66 4.42 3.69 6.70
CA ASN A 66 3.59 4.06 7.84
C ASN A 66 2.65 2.92 8.28
N ALA A 67 1.52 2.76 7.61
CA ALA A 67 0.59 1.66 7.85
C ALA A 67 0.14 1.04 6.52
N TRP A 68 0.06 -0.27 6.48
CA TRP A 68 -0.59 -0.98 5.39
C TRP A 68 -2.00 -0.46 5.17
N GLN A 69 -2.47 -0.54 3.93
CA GLN A 69 -3.80 -0.09 3.57
C GLN A 69 -4.60 -1.22 2.94
N TRP A 70 -5.79 -1.45 3.49
CA TRP A 70 -6.75 -2.36 2.90
C TRP A 70 -7.16 -1.91 1.51
N VAL A 71 -7.29 -2.87 0.62
CA VAL A 71 -7.88 -2.72 -0.71
C VAL A 71 -9.16 -3.56 -0.77
N ALA A 72 -10.13 -3.10 -1.53
CA ALA A 72 -11.41 -3.79 -1.67
C ALA A 72 -11.32 -5.17 -2.34
N ASP A 73 -10.23 -5.42 -3.06
CA ASP A 73 -10.02 -6.66 -3.82
C ASP A 73 -9.82 -7.87 -2.91
N TRP A 74 -10.39 -9.01 -3.28
CA TRP A 74 -9.92 -10.29 -2.80
C TRP A 74 -8.49 -10.56 -3.31
N TYR A 75 -7.71 -11.30 -2.52
CA TYR A 75 -6.37 -11.69 -2.94
C TYR A 75 -6.41 -12.95 -3.81
N GLY A 76 -5.79 -12.90 -4.97
CA GLY A 76 -5.52 -14.06 -5.82
C GLY A 76 -4.04 -14.08 -6.19
N ALA A 77 -3.32 -15.11 -5.75
CA ALA A 77 -1.89 -15.26 -6.04
C ALA A 77 -1.61 -15.34 -7.54
N ASP A 78 -2.52 -15.92 -8.30
CA ASP A 78 -2.43 -16.13 -9.74
C ASP A 78 -3.18 -15.07 -10.58
N TYR A 79 -3.76 -14.06 -9.93
CA TYR A 79 -4.63 -13.08 -10.62
C TYR A 79 -3.92 -12.40 -11.79
N PHE A 80 -2.74 -11.85 -11.59
CA PHE A 80 -2.01 -11.16 -12.66
C PHE A 80 -1.56 -12.12 -13.77
N ALA A 81 -1.18 -13.35 -13.43
CA ALA A 81 -0.83 -14.35 -14.43
C ALA A 81 -2.03 -14.73 -15.30
N LYS A 82 -3.22 -14.82 -14.71
CA LYS A 82 -4.47 -15.04 -15.46
C LYS A 82 -4.80 -13.84 -16.36
N GLN A 83 -4.68 -12.62 -15.84
CA GLN A 83 -4.96 -11.42 -16.63
C GLN A 83 -3.98 -11.25 -17.82
N ALA A 84 -2.69 -11.50 -17.60
CA ALA A 84 -1.68 -11.41 -18.67
C ALA A 84 -1.96 -12.37 -19.85
N ARG A 85 -2.65 -13.49 -19.61
CA ARG A 85 -3.03 -14.42 -20.67
C ARG A 85 -4.14 -13.90 -21.59
N LEU A 86 -4.94 -12.94 -21.12
CA LEU A 86 -6.02 -12.35 -21.90
C LEU A 86 -5.49 -11.44 -23.01
N LYS A 87 -4.23 -10.97 -22.91
CA LYS A 87 -3.59 -10.05 -23.87
C LYS A 87 -4.38 -8.76 -24.11
N GLU A 88 -5.21 -8.38 -23.15
CA GLU A 88 -6.07 -7.20 -23.19
C GLU A 88 -5.73 -6.28 -22.03
N THR A 89 -5.84 -4.99 -22.24
CA THR A 89 -5.82 -4.02 -21.15
C THR A 89 -7.18 -4.06 -20.44
N ILE A 90 -7.16 -4.40 -19.15
CA ILE A 90 -8.38 -4.45 -18.35
C ILE A 90 -8.61 -3.08 -17.74
N ASP A 91 -9.70 -2.45 -18.15
CA ASP A 91 -10.13 -1.21 -17.54
C ASP A 91 -10.81 -1.48 -16.19
N ASN A 92 -10.43 -0.69 -15.17
CA ASN A 92 -10.96 -0.72 -13.82
C ASN A 92 -11.11 -2.15 -13.22
N PRO A 93 -10.01 -2.92 -13.11
CA PRO A 93 -10.07 -4.30 -12.63
C PRO A 93 -10.60 -4.36 -11.20
N LYS A 94 -11.52 -5.27 -10.95
CA LYS A 94 -12.18 -5.45 -9.63
C LYS A 94 -11.57 -6.55 -8.76
N GLY A 95 -10.46 -7.13 -9.22
CA GLY A 95 -9.88 -8.30 -8.58
C GLY A 95 -10.65 -9.61 -8.84
N PRO A 96 -10.21 -10.73 -8.26
CA PRO A 96 -10.91 -12.00 -8.39
C PRO A 96 -12.20 -12.02 -7.55
N ALA A 97 -13.15 -12.89 -7.89
CA ALA A 97 -14.41 -13.03 -7.16
C ALA A 97 -14.24 -13.63 -5.74
N SER A 98 -13.16 -14.37 -5.51
CA SER A 98 -12.84 -14.99 -4.23
C SER A 98 -11.32 -15.08 -4.03
N SER A 99 -10.92 -15.35 -2.80
CA SER A 99 -9.49 -15.52 -2.47
C SER A 99 -8.91 -16.78 -3.05
N PHE A 100 -7.64 -16.70 -3.46
CA PHE A 100 -6.81 -17.86 -3.78
C PHE A 100 -5.37 -17.58 -3.38
N ASP A 101 -4.87 -18.27 -2.36
CA ASP A 101 -3.48 -18.18 -1.89
C ASP A 101 -3.00 -19.56 -1.40
N PRO A 102 -2.27 -20.31 -2.24
CA PRO A 102 -1.74 -21.61 -1.88
C PRO A 102 -0.41 -21.53 -1.13
N SER A 103 0.12 -20.34 -0.85
CA SER A 103 1.48 -20.15 -0.35
C SER A 103 1.61 -20.29 1.17
N GLU A 104 0.51 -20.29 1.91
CA GLU A 104 0.52 -20.32 3.37
C GLU A 104 0.30 -21.75 3.89
N PRO A 105 1.33 -22.38 4.50
CA PRO A 105 1.21 -23.73 5.00
C PRO A 105 0.12 -23.87 6.08
N GLY A 106 -0.69 -24.90 5.97
CA GLY A 106 -1.74 -25.20 6.94
C GLY A 106 -3.03 -24.35 6.80
N VAL A 107 -3.05 -23.39 5.89
CA VAL A 107 -4.23 -22.57 5.60
C VAL A 107 -4.83 -23.00 4.27
N PRO A 108 -6.17 -23.24 4.20
CA PRO A 108 -6.80 -23.57 2.94
C PRO A 108 -6.58 -22.49 1.88
N ALA A 109 -6.26 -22.87 0.65
CA ALA A 109 -5.96 -21.92 -0.43
C ALA A 109 -7.12 -20.93 -0.73
N GLY A 110 -8.36 -21.30 -0.44
CA GLY A 110 -9.56 -20.45 -0.57
C GLY A 110 -9.93 -19.69 0.70
N ALA A 111 -9.12 -19.72 1.76
CA ALA A 111 -9.40 -18.96 2.98
C ALA A 111 -9.54 -17.46 2.66
N PRO A 112 -10.46 -16.74 3.32
CA PRO A 112 -10.70 -15.33 3.05
C PRO A 112 -9.43 -14.48 3.24
N LYS A 113 -8.96 -13.83 2.18
CA LYS A 113 -7.83 -12.88 2.21
C LYS A 113 -8.14 -11.66 1.36
N ARG A 114 -7.93 -10.49 1.93
CA ARG A 114 -7.97 -9.22 1.20
C ARG A 114 -6.57 -8.77 0.82
N VAL A 115 -6.51 -7.94 -0.19
CA VAL A 115 -5.25 -7.28 -0.57
C VAL A 115 -4.93 -6.17 0.42
N ILE A 116 -3.66 -6.10 0.83
CA ILE A 116 -3.07 -4.93 1.50
C ILE A 116 -1.93 -4.37 0.65
N ARG A 117 -1.72 -3.07 0.71
CA ARG A 117 -0.71 -2.36 -0.07
C ARG A 117 -0.01 -1.27 0.74
N GLY A 118 1.10 -0.77 0.18
CA GLY A 118 1.83 0.38 0.70
C GLY A 118 2.94 0.03 1.70
N GLY A 119 2.91 -1.14 2.32
CA GLY A 119 3.85 -1.47 3.40
C GLY A 119 3.56 -0.69 4.68
N SER A 120 4.40 -0.87 5.67
CA SER A 120 4.29 -0.19 6.97
C SER A 120 5.66 0.24 7.48
N PHE A 121 5.69 0.88 8.64
CA PHE A 121 6.92 1.25 9.34
C PHE A 121 7.82 0.04 9.69
N LEU A 122 7.32 -1.19 9.62
CA LEU A 122 8.08 -2.42 9.83
C LEU A 122 8.76 -2.95 8.58
N CYS A 123 8.43 -2.44 7.38
CA CYS A 123 8.99 -2.92 6.13
C CYS A 123 10.40 -2.40 5.89
N ASN A 124 11.32 -3.27 5.47
CA ASN A 124 12.67 -2.91 5.04
C ASN A 124 13.12 -3.74 3.82
N GLU A 125 14.25 -3.37 3.25
CA GLU A 125 14.78 -3.99 2.03
C GLU A 125 15.15 -5.47 2.18
N SER A 126 15.45 -5.93 3.40
CA SER A 126 15.92 -7.31 3.59
C SER A 126 14.79 -8.34 3.56
N TYR A 127 13.54 -7.93 3.84
CA TYR A 127 12.46 -8.91 3.97
C TYR A 127 11.11 -8.42 3.41
N CYS A 128 10.84 -7.13 3.37
CA CYS A 128 9.54 -6.57 3.02
C CYS A 128 9.66 -5.34 2.10
N LEU A 129 9.85 -5.56 0.80
CA LEU A 129 9.86 -4.47 -0.18
C LEU A 129 8.45 -3.95 -0.53
N SER A 130 7.49 -4.14 0.35
CA SER A 130 6.07 -3.88 0.07
C SER A 130 5.68 -2.41 0.14
N TYR A 131 6.60 -1.53 0.49
CA TYR A 131 6.48 -0.09 0.31
C TYR A 131 6.69 0.37 -1.16
N ARG A 132 6.97 -0.56 -2.09
CA ARG A 132 6.96 -0.28 -3.54
C ARG A 132 5.52 -0.24 -4.07
N PRO A 133 5.17 0.68 -4.98
CA PRO A 133 3.82 0.76 -5.55
C PRO A 133 3.37 -0.50 -6.30
N SER A 134 4.30 -1.31 -6.80
CA SER A 134 4.02 -2.58 -7.46
C SER A 134 3.68 -3.72 -6.49
N ALA A 135 4.09 -3.61 -5.22
CA ALA A 135 3.91 -4.68 -4.25
C ALA A 135 2.43 -4.87 -3.87
N ARG A 136 2.06 -6.12 -3.63
CA ARG A 136 0.72 -6.55 -3.26
C ARG A 136 0.86 -7.75 -2.33
N ARG A 137 0.21 -7.69 -1.18
CA ARG A 137 0.23 -8.77 -0.17
C ARG A 137 -1.19 -9.20 0.16
N SER A 138 -1.30 -10.41 0.68
CA SER A 138 -2.53 -10.92 1.28
C SER A 138 -2.56 -10.65 2.78
N SER A 139 -3.75 -10.48 3.33
CA SER A 139 -3.99 -10.48 4.76
C SER A 139 -5.38 -11.01 5.08
N ASP A 140 -5.50 -11.73 6.20
CA ASP A 140 -6.77 -12.17 6.75
C ASP A 140 -7.57 -10.94 7.22
N PRO A 141 -8.79 -10.68 6.69
CA PRO A 141 -9.58 -9.51 7.07
C PRO A 141 -10.13 -9.57 8.49
N TYR A 142 -10.06 -10.71 9.16
CA TYR A 142 -10.55 -10.90 10.53
C TYR A 142 -9.45 -10.80 11.59
N SER A 143 -8.18 -10.69 11.16
CA SER A 143 -7.03 -10.54 12.05
C SER A 143 -6.63 -9.08 12.17
N PRO A 144 -6.82 -8.42 13.33
CA PRO A 144 -6.43 -7.04 13.54
C PRO A 144 -4.90 -6.91 13.61
N MET A 145 -4.39 -5.81 13.08
CA MET A 145 -2.97 -5.45 13.17
C MET A 145 -2.81 -3.97 13.48
N SER A 146 -1.87 -3.63 14.37
CA SER A 146 -1.61 -2.23 14.79
C SER A 146 -1.04 -1.34 13.67
N HIS A 147 -0.61 -1.94 12.57
CA HIS A 147 0.01 -1.25 11.44
C HIS A 147 -0.77 -1.44 10.13
N VAL A 148 -2.09 -1.61 10.24
CA VAL A 148 -3.01 -1.68 9.10
C VAL A 148 -4.12 -0.65 9.27
N GLY A 149 -4.40 0.07 8.20
CA GLY A 149 -5.48 1.05 8.12
C GLY A 149 -6.18 0.97 6.77
N PHE A 150 -6.94 1.98 6.44
CA PHE A 150 -7.64 2.10 5.16
C PHE A 150 -7.78 3.57 4.79
N ARG A 151 -8.11 3.81 3.52
CA ARG A 151 -8.57 5.12 3.06
C ARG A 151 -9.84 4.98 2.23
N LEU A 152 -10.71 5.96 2.36
CA LEU A 152 -11.96 6.02 1.62
C LEU A 152 -11.73 6.58 0.21
N VAL A 153 -12.50 6.07 -0.72
CA VAL A 153 -12.56 6.55 -2.10
C VAL A 153 -14.01 6.94 -2.39
N LYS A 154 -14.19 8.03 -3.10
CA LYS A 154 -15.49 8.50 -3.59
C LYS A 154 -15.40 8.64 -5.10
N ASP A 155 -16.38 8.10 -5.81
CA ASP A 155 -16.47 8.28 -7.25
C ASP A 155 -16.63 9.77 -7.60
N ALA A 156 -15.96 10.19 -8.66
CA ALA A 156 -16.18 11.53 -9.20
C ALA A 156 -17.64 11.67 -9.65
N PRO A 157 -18.25 12.85 -9.50
CA PRO A 157 -19.57 13.10 -10.06
C PRO A 157 -19.55 12.80 -11.57
N ALA A 158 -20.63 12.18 -12.07
CA ALA A 158 -20.75 11.97 -13.51
C ALA A 158 -20.64 13.34 -14.23
N PRO A 159 -19.95 13.39 -15.38
CA PRO A 159 -19.86 14.63 -16.16
C PRO A 159 -21.27 15.18 -16.42
N GLY A 160 -21.56 16.41 -15.97
CA GLY A 160 -22.86 17.08 -16.14
C GLY A 160 -23.73 17.23 -14.91
N LYS A 161 -23.42 16.62 -13.75
CA LYS A 161 -24.07 16.97 -12.47
C LYS A 161 -23.20 17.95 -11.68
N GLN A 162 -23.35 19.22 -11.93
CA GLN A 162 -22.88 20.25 -10.99
C GLN A 162 -23.60 20.03 -9.65
N LEU A 163 -22.81 19.81 -8.59
CA LEU A 163 -23.34 19.87 -7.22
C LEU A 163 -23.88 21.28 -7.02
N ALA A 164 -25.19 21.41 -6.83
CA ALA A 164 -25.77 22.65 -6.40
C ALA A 164 -25.05 23.08 -5.11
N SER A 165 -24.40 24.22 -5.16
CA SER A 165 -23.77 24.86 -4.00
C SER A 165 -24.87 25.10 -2.98
N SER A 166 -24.90 24.35 -1.89
CA SER A 166 -25.69 24.68 -0.72
C SER A 166 -24.98 25.79 0.05
N ALA A 167 -24.99 27.00 -0.50
CA ALA A 167 -24.81 28.18 0.29
C ALA A 167 -26.09 28.34 1.13
N LYS A 168 -26.02 28.02 2.42
CA LYS A 168 -27.00 28.51 3.40
C LYS A 168 -26.63 29.92 3.80
N PRO A 169 -27.65 30.78 3.95
CA PRO A 169 -27.47 32.16 4.42
C PRO A 169 -26.98 32.24 5.86
#